data_7dc9ee76d6096af315a47bbc813fc18a
#
_entry.id   7dc9ee76d6096af315a47bbc813fc18a
#
_cell.length_a   1.000
_cell.length_b   1.000
_cell.length_c   1.000
_cell.angle_alpha   90.00
_cell.angle_beta   90.00
_cell.angle_gamma   90.00
#
_symmetry.space_group_name_H-M   'P 1'
#
loop_
_entity.id
_entity.type
_entity.pdbx_description
1 polymer ?
#
loop_
_entity_poly.entity_id
_entity_poly.type
_entity_poly.pdbx_seq_one_letter_code
_entity_poly.pdbx_strand_id
1 'polypeptide(L)'
;MFMNRSTGLVGALALSLALTGCGASDDGKDSDAKDGKGKTRVFTADNGKITIPVDPQRVVATGYAVPVLVEAGAPLVGISSWKRGEPMMGEKELAAYKKLPKVAGELAAETNYEAIAEADPDLIVIGVPAPVLGDIDVKRLESIAPVVAIGPTIPSAWRDLSLKQSDAAGALEKFNSVKTAYEAKATGLAEKYKDVLPGLKLGHVGAYGEVAKGTFQREFNGSWGTNIAEDLGAKYYGKVKEPGPGSRAVSEYPSIEELPAAFREADVITYSVQADGSVPEPVKYAMDSKLWKNLPAVKAGKTIPLGYTEAATYGQATQTLDVLDKAFAPLLDR
;
A
#
# COMPACT_ATOMS: atom_id res chain seq x y z
N MET A 1 -2.59 -63.20 -36.41
CA MET A 1 -3.42 -63.70 -37.52
C MET A 1 -3.62 -62.52 -38.46
N PHE A 2 -2.98 -62.66 -39.67
CA PHE A 2 -3.14 -61.94 -40.92
C PHE A 2 -3.09 -60.38 -40.86
N MET A 3 -2.00 -59.69 -41.31
CA MET A 3 -1.46 -59.54 -42.70
C MET A 3 -2.49 -58.95 -43.67
N ASN A 4 -2.19 -57.72 -44.24
CA ASN A 4 -1.59 -57.47 -45.56
C ASN A 4 -1.64 -55.95 -45.84
N ARG A 5 -0.54 -55.21 -46.12
CA ARG A 5 0.21 -55.02 -47.38
C ARG A 5 -0.62 -54.54 -48.58
N SER A 6 -0.32 -53.36 -49.07
CA SER A 6 0.26 -53.06 -50.43
C SER A 6 0.13 -51.53 -50.68
N THR A 7 1.20 -50.79 -50.87
CA THR A 7 2.06 -50.54 -52.03
C THR A 7 1.32 -49.98 -53.23
N GLY A 8 1.74 -48.80 -53.67
CA GLY A 8 1.36 -48.22 -54.99
C GLY A 8 1.94 -46.82 -55.13
N LEU A 9 2.89 -46.76 -55.88
CA LEU A 9 3.98 -45.92 -56.37
C LEU A 9 3.49 -45.12 -57.60
N VAL A 10 4.22 -43.97 -57.88
CA VAL A 10 4.53 -43.35 -59.16
C VAL A 10 3.58 -42.28 -59.73
N GLY A 11 4.19 -41.14 -60.02
CA GLY A 11 3.90 -40.32 -61.18
C GLY A 11 4.21 -38.83 -60.99
N ALA A 12 5.42 -38.44 -61.31
CA ALA A 12 5.84 -37.05 -61.56
C ALA A 12 5.18 -36.52 -62.86
N LEU A 13 4.88 -35.25 -62.93
CA LEU A 13 5.26 -34.38 -64.04
C LEU A 13 5.09 -32.91 -63.74
N ALA A 14 6.14 -32.16 -63.95
CA ALA A 14 6.19 -30.70 -63.90
C ALA A 14 5.45 -30.10 -65.10
N LEU A 15 4.80 -28.94 -64.89
CA LEU A 15 4.66 -27.93 -65.94
C LEU A 15 4.57 -26.53 -65.31
N SER A 16 5.58 -25.75 -65.57
CA SER A 16 5.72 -24.32 -65.34
C SER A 16 4.77 -23.55 -66.31
N LEU A 17 4.03 -22.59 -65.74
CA LEU A 17 3.50 -21.46 -66.52
C LEU A 17 3.58 -20.19 -65.68
N ALA A 18 4.46 -19.33 -66.10
CA ALA A 18 4.55 -17.95 -65.66
C ALA A 18 3.36 -17.14 -66.22
N LEU A 19 2.71 -16.41 -65.38
CA LEU A 19 1.85 -15.30 -65.78
C LEU A 19 2.12 -14.10 -64.87
N THR A 20 2.79 -13.13 -65.46
CA THR A 20 2.94 -11.76 -64.95
C THR A 20 1.58 -11.10 -64.78
N GLY A 21 1.34 -10.65 -63.57
CA GLY A 21 0.22 -9.76 -63.25
C GLY A 21 0.73 -8.63 -62.36
N CYS A 22 1.00 -7.47 -62.96
CA CYS A 22 1.19 -6.22 -62.24
C CYS A 22 -0.11 -5.85 -61.50
N GLY A 23 0.02 -5.49 -60.24
CA GLY A 23 -1.10 -4.91 -59.50
C GLY A 23 -0.74 -4.53 -58.07
N ALA A 24 -0.50 -3.25 -57.86
CA ALA A 24 -0.54 -2.48 -56.62
C ALA A 24 0.41 -2.88 -55.51
N SER A 25 1.51 -2.17 -55.51
CA SER A 25 2.31 -1.87 -54.29
C SER A 25 1.41 -1.17 -53.27
N ASP A 26 0.99 -1.86 -52.26
CA ASP A 26 0.56 -1.20 -51.03
C ASP A 26 1.85 -1.03 -50.21
N ASP A 27 2.49 0.09 -50.47
CA ASP A 27 3.53 0.65 -49.61
C ASP A 27 2.87 0.97 -48.27
N GLY A 28 2.83 -0.02 -47.38
CA GLY A 28 2.72 0.21 -45.96
C GLY A 28 3.91 1.10 -45.57
N LYS A 29 3.74 2.42 -45.74
CA LYS A 29 4.56 3.39 -45.06
C LYS A 29 4.45 3.08 -43.57
N ASP A 30 5.49 2.40 -43.04
CA ASP A 30 5.93 2.67 -41.70
C ASP A 30 6.18 4.19 -41.63
N SER A 31 5.14 4.89 -41.24
CA SER A 31 5.27 6.25 -40.77
C SER A 31 6.05 6.15 -39.46
N ASP A 32 7.38 6.18 -39.54
CA ASP A 32 8.24 6.68 -38.49
C ASP A 32 7.72 8.10 -38.17
N ALA A 33 6.67 8.16 -37.39
CA ALA A 33 6.33 9.35 -36.65
C ALA A 33 7.47 9.61 -35.69
N LYS A 34 8.34 10.51 -36.06
CA LYS A 34 9.26 11.22 -35.16
C LYS A 34 8.42 12.09 -34.21
N ASP A 35 7.60 11.44 -33.39
CA ASP A 35 7.09 11.97 -32.14
C ASP A 35 7.86 11.27 -31.04
N GLY A 36 8.61 12.04 -30.25
CA GLY A 36 9.43 11.57 -29.12
C GLY A 36 8.62 10.99 -27.95
N LYS A 37 7.53 10.29 -28.22
CA LYS A 37 6.76 9.52 -27.24
C LYS A 37 7.41 8.16 -27.11
N GLY A 38 8.01 7.88 -25.94
CA GLY A 38 8.54 6.60 -25.58
C GLY A 38 7.52 5.46 -25.69
N LYS A 39 7.97 4.21 -25.55
CA LYS A 39 7.08 3.03 -25.56
C LYS A 39 6.00 3.14 -24.47
N THR A 40 4.78 2.74 -24.80
CA THR A 40 3.65 2.74 -23.87
C THR A 40 3.18 1.31 -23.56
N ARG A 41 2.47 1.13 -22.46
CA ARG A 41 1.79 -0.10 -22.07
C ARG A 41 0.40 0.17 -21.49
N VAL A 42 -0.48 -0.81 -21.54
CA VAL A 42 -1.77 -0.75 -20.86
C VAL A 42 -1.59 -1.17 -19.41
N PHE A 43 -2.01 -0.31 -18.50
CA PHE A 43 -2.00 -0.53 -17.05
C PHE A 43 -3.44 -0.60 -16.52
N THR A 44 -3.71 -1.53 -15.59
CA THR A 44 -5.01 -1.65 -14.94
C THR A 44 -4.97 -0.96 -13.58
N ALA A 45 -5.69 0.14 -13.46
CA ALA A 45 -5.83 0.96 -12.25
C ALA A 45 -7.28 0.92 -11.74
N ASP A 46 -7.56 1.56 -10.59
CA ASP A 46 -8.91 1.63 -10.02
C ASP A 46 -9.87 2.44 -10.91
N ASN A 47 -9.32 3.39 -11.69
CA ASN A 47 -10.07 4.18 -12.68
C ASN A 47 -10.14 3.52 -14.08
N GLY A 48 -9.71 2.26 -14.23
CA GLY A 48 -9.85 1.50 -15.48
C GLY A 48 -8.52 1.10 -16.13
N LYS A 49 -8.56 0.82 -17.43
CA LYS A 49 -7.38 0.50 -18.23
C LYS A 49 -6.82 1.76 -18.87
N ILE A 50 -5.63 2.14 -18.48
CA ILE A 50 -4.97 3.39 -18.86
C ILE A 50 -3.71 3.05 -19.68
N THR A 51 -3.51 3.74 -20.80
CA THR A 51 -2.25 3.67 -21.55
C THR A 51 -1.23 4.61 -20.89
N ILE A 52 -0.14 4.08 -20.38
CA ILE A 52 0.92 4.82 -19.68
C ILE A 52 2.28 4.60 -20.35
N PRO A 53 3.28 5.47 -20.15
CA PRO A 53 4.66 5.20 -20.54
C PRO A 53 5.17 3.91 -19.90
N VAL A 54 6.01 3.16 -20.62
CA VAL A 54 6.73 2.00 -20.04
C VAL A 54 7.75 2.45 -19.02
N ASP A 55 8.39 3.60 -19.29
CA ASP A 55 9.43 4.21 -18.45
C ASP A 55 9.11 5.71 -18.27
N PRO A 56 8.19 6.04 -17.32
CA PRO A 56 7.85 7.43 -17.03
C PRO A 56 9.07 8.20 -16.54
N GLN A 57 9.23 9.45 -17.01
CA GLN A 57 10.37 10.30 -16.66
C GLN A 57 9.98 11.50 -15.80
N ARG A 58 8.69 11.81 -15.75
CA ARG A 58 8.16 13.01 -15.08
C ARG A 58 6.84 12.67 -14.36
N VAL A 59 6.95 12.15 -13.15
CA VAL A 59 5.79 11.64 -12.39
C VAL A 59 5.30 12.67 -11.38
N VAL A 60 4.00 12.93 -11.37
CA VAL A 60 3.32 13.60 -10.26
C VAL A 60 2.62 12.54 -9.39
N ALA A 61 2.82 12.62 -8.06
CA ALA A 61 2.20 11.73 -7.09
C ALA A 61 1.33 12.48 -6.08
N THR A 62 0.14 11.94 -5.77
CA THR A 62 -0.73 12.51 -4.73
C THR A 62 -1.22 11.45 -3.74
N GLY A 63 -1.58 11.87 -2.54
CA GLY A 63 -2.09 11.00 -1.49
C GLY A 63 -1.09 9.90 -1.09
N TYR A 64 -1.56 8.68 -0.91
CA TYR A 64 -0.73 7.52 -0.53
C TYR A 64 0.33 7.13 -1.55
N ALA A 65 0.29 7.67 -2.78
CA ALA A 65 1.37 7.45 -3.75
C ALA A 65 2.63 8.27 -3.40
N VAL A 66 2.52 9.32 -2.61
CA VAL A 66 3.65 10.18 -2.24
C VAL A 66 4.74 9.40 -1.48
N PRO A 67 4.50 8.81 -0.31
CA PRO A 67 5.54 8.09 0.43
C PRO A 67 6.10 6.92 -0.38
N VAL A 68 5.24 6.19 -1.09
CA VAL A 68 5.63 5.03 -1.89
C VAL A 68 6.61 5.42 -3.00
N LEU A 69 6.29 6.44 -3.79
CA LEU A 69 7.12 6.82 -4.94
C LEU A 69 8.37 7.60 -4.53
N VAL A 70 8.34 8.30 -3.39
CA VAL A 70 9.55 8.88 -2.79
C VAL A 70 10.51 7.77 -2.36
N GLU A 71 10.04 6.75 -1.64
CA GLU A 71 10.86 5.61 -1.21
C GLU A 71 11.40 4.82 -2.39
N ALA A 72 10.55 4.55 -3.39
CA ALA A 72 10.93 3.84 -4.60
C ALA A 72 11.87 4.64 -5.52
N GLY A 73 12.12 5.92 -5.23
CA GLY A 73 13.01 6.77 -6.03
C GLY A 73 12.47 7.05 -7.43
N ALA A 74 11.14 7.10 -7.60
CA ALA A 74 10.51 7.44 -8.86
C ALA A 74 10.94 8.85 -9.34
N PRO A 75 10.91 9.14 -10.65
CA PRO A 75 11.31 10.45 -11.22
C PRO A 75 10.25 11.53 -10.96
N LEU A 76 10.07 11.87 -9.69
CA LEU A 76 9.04 12.80 -9.23
C LEU A 76 9.37 14.26 -9.59
N VAL A 77 8.44 14.92 -10.27
CA VAL A 77 8.52 16.35 -10.59
C VAL A 77 7.57 17.19 -9.74
N GLY A 78 6.61 16.58 -9.06
CA GLY A 78 5.69 17.22 -8.13
C GLY A 78 4.96 16.22 -7.27
N ILE A 79 4.60 16.62 -6.05
CA ILE A 79 3.86 15.78 -5.11
C ILE A 79 2.78 16.58 -4.39
N SER A 80 1.74 15.89 -3.87
CA SER A 80 0.90 16.53 -2.86
C SER A 80 1.63 16.64 -1.53
N SER A 81 1.14 17.51 -0.65
CA SER A 81 1.54 17.52 0.75
C SER A 81 1.21 16.18 1.42
N TRP A 82 2.07 15.71 2.33
CA TRP A 82 1.90 14.46 3.09
C TRP A 82 2.41 14.64 4.53
N LYS A 83 1.98 15.73 5.18
CA LYS A 83 2.48 16.14 6.51
C LYS A 83 2.21 15.10 7.58
N ARG A 84 1.04 14.45 7.54
CA ARG A 84 0.65 13.41 8.50
C ARG A 84 1.61 12.21 8.51
N GLY A 85 2.27 11.91 7.39
CA GLY A 85 3.21 10.80 7.28
C GLY A 85 4.67 11.19 7.49
N GLU A 86 5.00 12.48 7.62
CA GLU A 86 6.39 12.92 7.85
C GLU A 86 7.04 12.23 9.07
N PRO A 87 6.35 12.02 10.22
CA PRO A 87 6.92 11.32 11.36
C PRO A 87 7.28 9.84 11.10
N MET A 88 6.70 9.25 10.06
CA MET A 88 6.98 7.86 9.65
C MET A 88 8.17 7.75 8.69
N MET A 89 8.59 8.85 8.07
CA MET A 89 9.65 8.87 7.08
C MET A 89 11.03 8.76 7.74
N GLY A 90 11.89 7.90 7.19
CA GLY A 90 13.31 7.90 7.54
C GLY A 90 14.01 9.18 7.06
N GLU A 91 15.18 9.49 7.62
CA GLU A 91 15.90 10.75 7.33
C GLU A 91 16.11 11.00 5.83
N LYS A 92 16.50 9.97 5.08
CA LYS A 92 16.75 10.09 3.62
C LYS A 92 15.46 10.34 2.85
N GLU A 93 14.38 9.63 3.22
CA GLU A 93 13.06 9.77 2.62
C GLU A 93 12.50 11.16 2.89
N LEU A 94 12.55 11.62 4.14
CA LEU A 94 12.10 12.95 4.54
C LEU A 94 12.90 14.06 3.84
N ALA A 95 14.21 13.90 3.70
CA ALA A 95 15.04 14.85 2.97
C ALA A 95 14.68 14.92 1.46
N ALA A 96 14.35 13.77 0.85
CA ALA A 96 13.88 13.72 -0.54
C ALA A 96 12.49 14.35 -0.67
N TYR A 97 11.55 13.98 0.19
CA TYR A 97 10.20 14.54 0.24
C TYR A 97 10.20 16.08 0.37
N LYS A 98 11.05 16.63 1.26
CA LYS A 98 11.12 18.08 1.49
C LYS A 98 11.63 18.86 0.29
N LYS A 99 12.47 18.27 -0.56
CA LYS A 99 13.03 18.91 -1.77
C LYS A 99 12.04 18.97 -2.92
N LEU A 100 11.03 18.08 -2.95
CA LEU A 100 10.08 17.99 -4.06
C LEU A 100 9.08 19.15 -4.04
N PRO A 101 8.73 19.73 -5.22
CA PRO A 101 7.67 20.72 -5.33
C PRO A 101 6.33 20.20 -4.82
N LYS A 102 5.62 21.01 -4.04
CA LYS A 102 4.27 20.70 -3.58
C LYS A 102 3.26 21.28 -4.57
N VAL A 103 2.74 20.42 -5.44
CA VAL A 103 1.78 20.79 -6.51
C VAL A 103 0.31 20.55 -6.10
N ALA A 104 0.06 20.09 -4.87
CA ALA A 104 -1.27 19.94 -4.30
C ALA A 104 -1.20 19.97 -2.77
N GLY A 105 -2.32 20.25 -2.12
CA GLY A 105 -2.47 20.15 -0.68
C GLY A 105 -2.52 18.67 -0.20
N GLU A 106 -2.88 18.45 1.06
CA GLU A 106 -2.97 17.10 1.63
C GLU A 106 -4.33 16.44 1.32
N LEU A 107 -5.39 17.26 1.20
CA LEU A 107 -6.73 16.80 0.88
C LEU A 107 -6.94 16.73 -0.64
N ALA A 108 -7.77 15.79 -1.11
CA ALA A 108 -8.10 15.63 -2.52
C ALA A 108 -8.71 16.91 -3.14
N ALA A 109 -9.56 17.61 -2.37
CA ALA A 109 -10.16 18.89 -2.76
C ALA A 109 -9.14 20.03 -2.93
N GLU A 110 -7.91 19.87 -2.44
CA GLU A 110 -6.81 20.84 -2.56
C GLU A 110 -5.91 20.55 -3.79
N THR A 111 -6.41 19.80 -4.78
CA THR A 111 -5.69 19.51 -6.02
C THR A 111 -5.50 20.81 -6.82
N ASN A 112 -4.24 21.18 -7.09
CA ASN A 112 -3.92 22.37 -7.89
C ASN A 112 -3.56 21.95 -9.31
N TYR A 113 -4.55 22.04 -10.20
CA TYR A 113 -4.43 21.60 -11.59
C TYR A 113 -3.42 22.42 -12.39
N GLU A 114 -3.29 23.73 -12.10
CA GLU A 114 -2.34 24.61 -12.77
C GLU A 114 -0.90 24.23 -12.38
N ALA A 115 -0.61 24.06 -11.09
CA ALA A 115 0.71 23.66 -10.63
C ALA A 115 1.10 22.26 -11.16
N ILE A 116 0.11 21.34 -11.30
CA ILE A 116 0.36 20.03 -11.91
C ILE A 116 0.68 20.18 -13.40
N ALA A 117 -0.04 21.05 -14.14
CA ALA A 117 0.23 21.29 -15.55
C ALA A 117 1.60 21.96 -15.75
N GLU A 118 1.98 22.93 -14.91
CA GLU A 118 3.30 23.56 -14.93
C GLU A 118 4.45 22.59 -14.64
N ALA A 119 4.19 21.54 -13.85
CA ALA A 119 5.17 20.48 -13.62
C ALA A 119 5.40 19.61 -14.86
N ASP A 120 4.60 19.73 -15.92
CA ASP A 120 4.71 19.02 -17.19
C ASP A 120 4.98 17.50 -17.01
N PRO A 121 4.07 16.75 -16.34
CA PRO A 121 4.27 15.34 -16.10
C PRO A 121 3.96 14.49 -17.33
N ASP A 122 4.58 13.31 -17.43
CA ASP A 122 4.20 12.26 -18.38
C ASP A 122 3.33 11.15 -17.76
N LEU A 123 3.17 11.18 -16.42
CA LEU A 123 2.29 10.32 -15.65
C LEU A 123 1.83 11.01 -14.36
N ILE A 124 0.55 10.84 -14.01
CA ILE A 124 -0.01 11.27 -12.72
C ILE A 124 -0.49 10.02 -11.97
N VAL A 125 0.00 9.82 -10.74
CA VAL A 125 -0.40 8.71 -9.86
C VAL A 125 -1.18 9.26 -8.67
N ILE A 126 -2.46 8.88 -8.56
CA ILE A 126 -3.36 9.30 -7.49
C ILE A 126 -3.54 8.18 -6.48
N GLY A 127 -3.12 8.41 -5.24
CA GLY A 127 -3.20 7.44 -4.15
C GLY A 127 -4.30 7.77 -3.14
N VAL A 128 -5.55 7.95 -3.56
CA VAL A 128 -6.66 8.24 -2.64
C VAL A 128 -7.68 7.09 -2.61
N PRO A 129 -8.40 6.87 -1.50
CA PRO A 129 -9.49 5.89 -1.47
C PRO A 129 -10.54 6.16 -2.55
N ALA A 130 -11.13 5.11 -3.12
CA ALA A 130 -12.09 5.23 -4.22
C ALA A 130 -13.25 6.24 -3.95
N PRO A 131 -13.84 6.33 -2.75
CA PRO A 131 -14.87 7.36 -2.48
C PRO A 131 -14.35 8.80 -2.58
N VAL A 132 -13.06 9.02 -2.27
CA VAL A 132 -12.42 10.36 -2.28
C VAL A 132 -11.99 10.76 -3.69
N LEU A 133 -11.88 9.80 -4.61
CA LEU A 133 -11.53 10.09 -6.01
C LEU A 133 -12.57 11.01 -6.68
N GLY A 134 -13.83 10.98 -6.22
CA GLY A 134 -14.89 11.87 -6.68
C GLY A 134 -14.66 13.35 -6.36
N ASP A 135 -13.79 13.69 -5.43
CA ASP A 135 -13.43 15.06 -5.08
C ASP A 135 -12.38 15.67 -6.04
N ILE A 136 -11.87 14.85 -6.98
CA ILE A 136 -10.86 15.25 -7.97
C ILE A 136 -11.47 15.25 -9.36
N ASP A 137 -11.32 16.34 -10.11
CA ASP A 137 -11.64 16.35 -11.54
C ASP A 137 -10.57 15.58 -12.33
N VAL A 138 -10.73 14.25 -12.37
CA VAL A 138 -9.80 13.34 -13.05
C VAL A 138 -9.71 13.67 -14.54
N LYS A 139 -10.81 14.08 -15.20
CA LYS A 139 -10.79 14.43 -16.62
C LYS A 139 -9.92 15.65 -16.92
N ARG A 140 -9.90 16.62 -16.01
CA ARG A 140 -9.01 17.77 -16.12
C ARG A 140 -7.54 17.34 -16.00
N LEU A 141 -7.20 16.39 -15.12
CA LEU A 141 -5.85 15.84 -15.03
C LEU A 141 -5.49 15.01 -16.26
N GLU A 142 -6.44 14.23 -16.82
CA GLU A 142 -6.23 13.44 -18.04
C GLU A 142 -5.95 14.33 -19.28
N SER A 143 -6.36 15.61 -19.26
CA SER A 143 -5.96 16.55 -20.31
C SER A 143 -4.50 17.02 -20.21
N ILE A 144 -3.83 16.75 -19.08
CA ILE A 144 -2.41 17.08 -18.83
C ILE A 144 -1.54 15.87 -19.16
N ALA A 145 -1.82 14.72 -18.54
CA ALA A 145 -1.07 13.46 -18.70
C ALA A 145 -1.95 12.24 -18.37
N PRO A 146 -1.55 11.01 -18.74
CA PRO A 146 -2.21 9.80 -18.27
C PRO A 146 -2.34 9.77 -16.76
N VAL A 147 -3.54 9.42 -16.24
CA VAL A 147 -3.85 9.36 -14.81
C VAL A 147 -4.12 7.94 -14.41
N VAL A 148 -3.39 7.42 -13.42
CA VAL A 148 -3.69 6.16 -12.76
C VAL A 148 -4.09 6.41 -11.31
N ALA A 149 -5.29 5.99 -10.93
CA ALA A 149 -5.76 6.00 -9.55
C ALA A 149 -5.52 4.62 -8.94
N ILE A 150 -4.75 4.58 -7.84
CA ILE A 150 -4.41 3.35 -7.11
C ILE A 150 -4.48 3.70 -5.63
N GLY A 151 -5.65 3.51 -5.04
CA GLY A 151 -5.96 3.95 -3.67
C GLY A 151 -6.02 2.82 -2.64
N PRO A 152 -5.91 3.17 -1.35
CA PRO A 152 -5.99 2.20 -0.28
C PRO A 152 -7.43 1.65 -0.13
N THR A 153 -7.52 0.36 0.19
CA THR A 153 -8.77 -0.33 0.55
C THR A 153 -8.85 -0.57 2.05
N ILE A 154 -8.00 -1.43 2.60
CA ILE A 154 -7.84 -1.66 4.04
C ILE A 154 -6.39 -1.35 4.43
N PRO A 155 -6.09 -1.11 5.71
CA PRO A 155 -4.73 -0.78 6.14
C PRO A 155 -3.65 -1.74 5.64
N SER A 156 -3.82 -3.05 5.80
CA SER A 156 -2.83 -4.06 5.37
C SER A 156 -2.59 -4.12 3.87
N ALA A 157 -3.50 -3.57 3.05
CA ALA A 157 -3.36 -3.54 1.58
C ALA A 157 -2.28 -2.56 1.09
N TRP A 158 -1.59 -1.83 1.98
CA TRP A 158 -0.48 -0.96 1.61
C TRP A 158 0.62 -1.71 0.84
N ARG A 159 0.78 -3.01 1.04
CA ARG A 159 1.76 -3.86 0.35
C ARG A 159 1.47 -3.95 -1.16
N ASP A 160 0.23 -4.30 -1.50
CA ASP A 160 -0.22 -4.39 -2.90
C ASP A 160 -0.32 -3.00 -3.55
N LEU A 161 -0.75 -2.01 -2.76
CA LEU A 161 -0.81 -0.61 -3.16
C LEU A 161 0.57 -0.11 -3.58
N SER A 162 1.58 -0.32 -2.73
CA SER A 162 2.96 0.10 -2.98
C SER A 162 3.54 -0.58 -4.23
N LEU A 163 3.27 -1.87 -4.42
CA LEU A 163 3.69 -2.61 -5.62
C LEU A 163 3.10 -2.00 -6.89
N LYS A 164 1.78 -1.81 -6.93
CA LYS A 164 1.08 -1.28 -8.10
C LYS A 164 1.51 0.16 -8.44
N GLN A 165 1.65 1.01 -7.42
CA GLN A 165 2.09 2.39 -7.62
C GLN A 165 3.54 2.45 -8.13
N SER A 166 4.43 1.64 -7.58
CA SER A 166 5.83 1.54 -8.03
C SER A 166 5.94 0.96 -9.44
N ASP A 167 5.09 -0.03 -9.80
CA ASP A 167 5.00 -0.56 -11.16
C ASP A 167 4.53 0.50 -12.15
N ALA A 168 3.46 1.22 -11.84
CA ALA A 168 2.96 2.30 -12.69
C ALA A 168 4.05 3.35 -12.98
N ALA A 169 4.84 3.71 -11.98
CA ALA A 169 5.91 4.72 -12.07
C ALA A 169 7.27 4.18 -12.58
N GLY A 170 7.36 2.90 -13.01
CA GLY A 170 8.61 2.32 -13.48
C GLY A 170 9.69 2.13 -12.40
N ALA A 171 9.32 2.15 -11.11
CA ALA A 171 10.24 2.19 -9.97
C ALA A 171 10.38 0.84 -9.23
N LEU A 172 10.13 -0.29 -9.91
CA LEU A 172 10.11 -1.62 -9.29
C LEU A 172 11.47 -2.10 -8.77
N GLU A 173 12.58 -1.69 -9.36
CA GLU A 173 13.91 -2.15 -8.94
C GLU A 173 14.19 -1.77 -7.49
N LYS A 174 14.09 -0.49 -7.19
CA LYS A 174 14.29 0.05 -5.83
C LYS A 174 13.23 -0.47 -4.86
N PHE A 175 11.96 -0.49 -5.28
CA PHE A 175 10.85 -1.06 -4.50
C PHE A 175 11.16 -2.50 -4.08
N ASN A 176 11.55 -3.38 -5.01
CA ASN A 176 11.86 -4.77 -4.72
C ASN A 176 13.04 -4.93 -3.77
N SER A 177 14.06 -4.06 -3.87
CA SER A 177 15.20 -4.07 -2.95
C SER A 177 14.75 -3.78 -1.51
N VAL A 178 13.92 -2.75 -1.29
CA VAL A 178 13.41 -2.40 0.05
C VAL A 178 12.46 -3.48 0.57
N LYS A 179 11.57 -3.99 -0.27
CA LYS A 179 10.67 -5.09 0.07
C LYS A 179 11.43 -6.34 0.54
N THR A 180 12.44 -6.76 -0.21
CA THR A 180 13.26 -7.95 0.13
C THR A 180 13.96 -7.78 1.49
N ALA A 181 14.48 -6.59 1.78
CA ALA A 181 15.11 -6.31 3.07
C ALA A 181 14.10 -6.39 4.23
N TYR A 182 12.90 -5.84 4.04
CA TYR A 182 11.80 -5.97 5.01
C TYR A 182 11.41 -7.43 5.25
N GLU A 183 11.18 -8.20 4.18
CA GLU A 183 10.75 -9.60 4.28
C GLU A 183 11.78 -10.47 4.99
N ALA A 184 13.07 -10.27 4.71
CA ALA A 184 14.15 -10.97 5.41
C ALA A 184 14.14 -10.66 6.92
N LYS A 185 13.95 -9.39 7.31
CA LYS A 185 13.87 -8.98 8.70
C LYS A 185 12.62 -9.54 9.39
N ALA A 186 11.46 -9.42 8.76
CA ALA A 186 10.19 -9.95 9.29
C ALA A 186 10.27 -11.45 9.52
N THR A 187 10.84 -12.21 8.55
CA THR A 187 11.08 -13.66 8.68
C THR A 187 11.98 -13.99 9.88
N GLY A 188 13.07 -13.25 10.05
CA GLY A 188 13.97 -13.45 11.21
C GLY A 188 13.29 -13.18 12.55
N LEU A 189 12.45 -12.15 12.61
CA LEU A 189 11.67 -11.85 13.81
C LEU A 189 10.54 -12.85 14.05
N ALA A 190 9.85 -13.31 13.00
CA ALA A 190 8.86 -14.36 13.11
C ALA A 190 9.46 -15.65 13.71
N GLU A 191 10.65 -16.05 13.27
CA GLU A 191 11.37 -17.19 13.83
C GLU A 191 11.76 -16.95 15.32
N LYS A 192 12.19 -15.73 15.67
CA LYS A 192 12.51 -15.35 17.04
C LYS A 192 11.32 -15.50 18.00
N TYR A 193 10.11 -15.15 17.52
CA TYR A 193 8.88 -15.11 18.33
C TYR A 193 7.94 -16.30 18.14
N LYS A 194 8.28 -17.28 17.31
CA LYS A 194 7.41 -18.38 16.88
C LYS A 194 6.76 -19.20 18.01
N ASP A 195 7.48 -19.33 19.14
CA ASP A 195 7.02 -20.14 20.28
C ASP A 195 6.19 -19.33 21.29
N VAL A 196 6.11 -18.00 21.10
CA VAL A 196 5.43 -17.09 22.04
C VAL A 196 4.21 -16.43 21.40
N LEU A 197 4.38 -15.65 20.34
CA LEU A 197 3.29 -14.83 19.79
C LEU A 197 2.09 -15.61 19.27
N PRO A 198 2.24 -16.76 18.56
CA PRO A 198 1.08 -17.51 18.05
C PRO A 198 0.17 -18.07 19.13
N GLY A 199 0.68 -18.26 20.36
CA GLY A 199 -0.06 -18.76 21.52
C GLY A 199 -0.82 -17.70 22.31
N LEU A 200 -0.58 -16.40 22.04
CA LEU A 200 -1.19 -15.29 22.78
C LEU A 200 -2.42 -14.74 22.08
N LYS A 201 -3.42 -14.38 22.86
CA LYS A 201 -4.55 -13.55 22.43
C LYS A 201 -4.19 -12.09 22.63
N LEU A 202 -3.84 -11.38 21.56
CA LEU A 202 -3.56 -9.96 21.64
C LEU A 202 -4.82 -9.15 21.38
N GLY A 203 -4.97 -8.02 22.11
CA GLY A 203 -5.93 -6.96 21.81
C GLY A 203 -5.17 -5.70 21.40
N HIS A 204 -5.81 -4.80 20.62
CA HIS A 204 -5.21 -3.51 20.27
C HIS A 204 -6.19 -2.37 20.42
N VAL A 205 -5.71 -1.28 21.05
CA VAL A 205 -6.39 0.02 21.11
C VAL A 205 -5.65 0.99 20.20
N GLY A 206 -6.33 1.41 19.12
CA GLY A 206 -5.81 2.33 18.13
C GLY A 206 -6.25 3.78 18.34
N ALA A 207 -5.71 4.65 17.49
CA ALA A 207 -6.08 6.07 17.43
C ALA A 207 -6.21 6.57 15.98
N TYR A 208 -6.41 5.68 15.01
CA TYR A 208 -6.50 6.05 13.61
C TYR A 208 -7.86 6.66 13.29
N GLY A 209 -7.85 7.81 12.62
CA GLY A 209 -9.06 8.55 12.26
C GLY A 209 -9.71 9.29 13.44
N GLU A 210 -10.97 9.67 13.26
CA GLU A 210 -11.73 10.35 14.30
C GLU A 210 -12.39 9.34 15.23
N VAL A 211 -11.91 9.31 16.47
CA VAL A 211 -12.53 8.51 17.54
C VAL A 211 -13.52 9.41 18.30
N ALA A 212 -14.79 9.11 18.19
CA ALA A 212 -15.84 9.93 18.83
C ALA A 212 -15.74 9.89 20.36
N LYS A 213 -16.09 11.00 20.99
CA LYS A 213 -16.13 11.08 22.47
C LYS A 213 -17.03 9.98 23.04
N GLY A 214 -16.54 9.28 24.05
CA GLY A 214 -17.27 8.18 24.68
C GLY A 214 -17.06 6.82 24.01
N THR A 215 -16.24 6.75 22.96
CA THR A 215 -15.85 5.50 22.27
C THR A 215 -14.35 5.25 22.38
N PHE A 216 -13.91 4.08 21.95
CA PHE A 216 -12.50 3.76 21.72
C PHE A 216 -12.36 3.00 20.40
N GLN A 217 -11.20 3.07 19.77
CA GLN A 217 -10.94 2.25 18.58
C GLN A 217 -10.38 0.90 19.02
N ARG A 218 -11.07 -0.17 18.61
CA ARG A 218 -10.55 -1.55 18.69
C ARG A 218 -10.12 -2.01 17.30
N GLU A 219 -8.89 -2.45 17.20
CA GLU A 219 -8.33 -2.94 15.93
C GLU A 219 -8.16 -4.46 15.97
N PHE A 220 -8.38 -5.08 14.81
CA PHE A 220 -8.25 -6.52 14.58
C PHE A 220 -7.16 -6.77 13.53
N ASN A 221 -6.92 -8.04 13.19
CA ASN A 221 -5.98 -8.40 12.14
C ASN A 221 -6.21 -7.58 10.87
N GLY A 222 -5.11 -7.14 10.24
CA GLY A 222 -5.13 -6.33 9.02
C GLY A 222 -5.31 -4.83 9.23
N SER A 223 -5.46 -4.35 10.48
CA SER A 223 -5.56 -2.92 10.78
C SER A 223 -4.20 -2.24 10.91
N TRP A 224 -4.17 -0.91 11.12
CA TRP A 224 -2.93 -0.14 11.22
C TRP A 224 -2.05 -0.61 12.37
N GLY A 225 -2.59 -0.72 13.58
CA GLY A 225 -1.84 -1.11 14.77
C GLY A 225 -1.46 -2.59 14.83
N THR A 226 -1.90 -3.40 13.88
CA THR A 226 -1.79 -4.85 13.97
C THR A 226 -1.06 -5.52 12.82
N ASN A 227 -1.24 -5.04 11.58
CA ASN A 227 -0.86 -5.76 10.36
C ASN A 227 0.63 -6.06 10.21
N ILE A 228 1.52 -5.27 10.82
CA ILE A 228 2.96 -5.53 10.78
C ILE A 228 3.37 -6.50 11.90
N ALA A 229 2.70 -6.43 13.07
CA ALA A 229 2.90 -7.41 14.13
C ALA A 229 2.46 -8.82 13.72
N GLU A 230 1.48 -8.94 12.81
CA GLU A 230 1.04 -10.21 12.22
C GLU A 230 2.14 -10.90 11.42
N ASP A 231 3.04 -10.15 10.79
CA ASP A 231 4.19 -10.71 10.08
C ASP A 231 5.18 -11.40 11.04
N LEU A 232 5.10 -11.12 12.35
CA LEU A 232 5.86 -11.77 13.42
C LEU A 232 5.10 -12.96 14.05
N GLY A 233 3.88 -13.24 13.59
CA GLY A 233 3.02 -14.29 14.13
C GLY A 233 2.04 -13.84 15.23
N ALA A 234 1.93 -12.52 15.50
CA ALA A 234 0.94 -11.99 16.42
C ALA A 234 -0.48 -12.23 15.92
N LYS A 235 -1.42 -12.52 16.85
CA LYS A 235 -2.82 -12.75 16.54
C LYS A 235 -3.71 -11.86 17.38
N TYR A 236 -4.39 -10.92 16.75
CA TYR A 236 -5.34 -10.04 17.40
C TYR A 236 -6.73 -10.70 17.38
N TYR A 237 -7.21 -11.11 18.54
CA TYR A 237 -8.39 -11.95 18.65
C TYR A 237 -9.70 -11.19 18.41
N GLY A 238 -10.71 -11.94 17.97
CA GLY A 238 -12.03 -11.43 17.63
C GLY A 238 -12.13 -10.99 16.17
N LYS A 239 -13.21 -10.31 15.86
CA LYS A 239 -13.53 -9.75 14.56
C LYS A 239 -14.48 -8.56 14.71
N VAL A 240 -14.51 -7.69 13.74
CA VAL A 240 -15.46 -6.58 13.66
C VAL A 240 -16.90 -7.10 13.69
N LYS A 241 -17.75 -6.52 14.52
CA LYS A 241 -19.17 -6.90 14.66
C LYS A 241 -19.95 -6.52 13.40
N GLU A 242 -19.76 -5.29 12.94
CA GLU A 242 -20.43 -4.72 11.77
C GLU A 242 -19.37 -4.15 10.80
N PRO A 243 -18.84 -4.99 9.89
CA PRO A 243 -17.83 -4.55 8.95
C PRO A 243 -18.36 -3.48 8.00
N GLY A 244 -17.57 -2.42 7.78
CA GLY A 244 -17.82 -1.36 6.83
C GLY A 244 -16.70 -1.23 5.80
N PRO A 245 -16.75 -0.24 4.92
CA PRO A 245 -15.69 0.00 3.93
C PRO A 245 -14.41 0.51 4.58
N GLY A 246 -13.28 0.31 3.89
CA GLY A 246 -11.97 0.78 4.32
C GLY A 246 -11.52 0.17 5.65
N SER A 247 -10.96 0.97 6.53
CA SER A 247 -10.47 0.54 7.84
C SER A 247 -11.57 -0.05 8.74
N ARG A 248 -12.84 0.30 8.48
CA ARG A 248 -13.98 -0.29 9.21
C ARG A 248 -14.21 -1.77 8.92
N ALA A 249 -13.56 -2.34 7.92
CA ALA A 249 -13.55 -3.79 7.72
C ALA A 249 -12.72 -4.53 8.78
N VAL A 250 -11.75 -3.86 9.40
CA VAL A 250 -10.75 -4.41 10.32
C VAL A 250 -10.63 -3.66 11.63
N SER A 251 -11.48 -2.67 11.88
CA SER A 251 -11.57 -1.94 13.15
C SER A 251 -13.02 -1.55 13.47
N GLU A 252 -13.32 -1.35 14.75
CA GLU A 252 -14.61 -0.89 15.26
C GLU A 252 -14.43 0.21 16.32
N TYR A 253 -15.50 0.96 16.58
CA TYR A 253 -15.51 2.09 17.51
C TYR A 253 -16.60 1.91 18.58
N PRO A 254 -16.47 0.89 19.45
CA PRO A 254 -17.47 0.61 20.48
C PRO A 254 -17.49 1.68 21.57
N SER A 255 -18.58 1.72 22.33
CA SER A 255 -18.67 2.54 23.53
C SER A 255 -17.59 2.16 24.53
N ILE A 256 -17.09 3.14 25.30
CA ILE A 256 -16.11 2.92 26.36
C ILE A 256 -16.58 1.87 27.39
N GLU A 257 -17.89 1.72 27.57
CA GLU A 257 -18.50 0.72 28.46
C GLU A 257 -18.26 -0.72 27.99
N GLU A 258 -17.92 -0.91 26.71
CA GLU A 258 -17.63 -2.23 26.13
C GLU A 258 -16.17 -2.66 26.32
N LEU A 259 -15.28 -1.83 26.87
CA LEU A 259 -13.88 -2.18 27.14
C LEU A 259 -13.70 -3.55 27.81
N PRO A 260 -14.47 -3.90 28.89
CA PRO A 260 -14.34 -5.19 29.53
C PRO A 260 -14.72 -6.36 28.60
N ALA A 261 -15.77 -6.21 27.80
CA ALA A 261 -16.19 -7.22 26.85
C ALA A 261 -15.19 -7.37 25.71
N ALA A 262 -14.57 -6.27 25.28
CA ALA A 262 -13.59 -6.24 24.21
C ALA A 262 -12.26 -6.89 24.59
N PHE A 263 -11.79 -6.75 25.84
CA PHE A 263 -10.39 -7.09 26.20
C PHE A 263 -10.23 -8.05 27.38
N ARG A 264 -11.31 -8.58 27.99
CA ARG A 264 -11.22 -9.50 29.14
C ARG A 264 -10.44 -10.79 28.83
N GLU A 265 -10.41 -11.23 27.56
CA GLU A 265 -9.73 -12.45 27.11
C GLU A 265 -8.32 -12.17 26.59
N ALA A 266 -7.88 -10.92 26.54
CA ALA A 266 -6.54 -10.59 26.07
C ALA A 266 -5.48 -11.05 27.07
N ASP A 267 -4.50 -11.81 26.58
CA ASP A 267 -3.28 -12.11 27.34
C ASP A 267 -2.35 -10.90 27.41
N VAL A 268 -2.34 -10.10 26.31
CA VAL A 268 -1.58 -8.85 26.16
C VAL A 268 -2.45 -7.83 25.44
N ILE A 269 -2.40 -6.57 25.87
CA ILE A 269 -3.05 -5.46 25.15
C ILE A 269 -1.97 -4.54 24.63
N THR A 270 -1.90 -4.37 23.31
CA THR A 270 -1.09 -3.37 22.66
C THR A 270 -1.90 -2.08 22.43
N TYR A 271 -1.23 -0.95 22.33
CA TYR A 271 -1.89 0.32 22.05
C TYR A 271 -0.99 1.26 21.24
N SER A 272 -1.59 2.08 20.36
CA SER A 272 -0.85 3.02 19.55
C SER A 272 -0.28 4.18 20.35
N VAL A 273 0.97 4.54 20.06
CA VAL A 273 1.62 5.77 20.53
C VAL A 273 2.18 6.55 19.33
N GLN A 274 2.34 7.87 19.49
CA GLN A 274 2.98 8.72 18.48
C GLN A 274 4.46 8.37 18.31
N ALA A 275 5.09 8.89 17.25
CA ALA A 275 6.51 8.67 16.98
C ALA A 275 7.44 9.16 18.12
N ASP A 276 7.02 10.17 18.88
CA ASP A 276 7.73 10.67 20.07
C ASP A 276 7.42 9.88 21.36
N GLY A 277 6.62 8.82 21.26
CA GLY A 277 6.18 7.98 22.37
C GLY A 277 5.00 8.52 23.18
N SER A 278 4.47 9.70 22.84
CA SER A 278 3.28 10.25 23.51
C SER A 278 2.03 9.41 23.19
N VAL A 279 1.13 9.32 24.17
CA VAL A 279 -0.13 8.57 23.99
C VAL A 279 -1.18 9.49 23.38
N PRO A 280 -1.76 9.14 22.21
CA PRO A 280 -2.83 9.92 21.58
C PRO A 280 -4.05 10.07 22.50
N GLU A 281 -4.73 11.21 22.43
CA GLU A 281 -5.87 11.52 23.32
C GLU A 281 -6.97 10.42 23.34
N PRO A 282 -7.37 9.80 22.19
CA PRO A 282 -8.34 8.72 22.22
C PRO A 282 -7.88 7.47 23.00
N VAL A 283 -6.61 7.12 22.87
CA VAL A 283 -6.01 6.00 23.62
C VAL A 283 -5.92 6.35 25.09
N LYS A 284 -5.45 7.56 25.40
CA LYS A 284 -5.36 8.08 26.78
C LYS A 284 -6.74 8.09 27.46
N TYR A 285 -7.79 8.54 26.76
CA TYR A 285 -9.16 8.51 27.26
C TYR A 285 -9.58 7.10 27.68
N ALA A 286 -9.30 6.08 26.85
CA ALA A 286 -9.57 4.70 27.20
C ALA A 286 -8.76 4.23 28.42
N MET A 287 -7.46 4.54 28.47
CA MET A 287 -6.54 4.13 29.55
C MET A 287 -6.84 4.79 30.90
N ASP A 288 -7.34 6.02 30.91
CA ASP A 288 -7.71 6.75 32.12
C ASP A 288 -8.97 6.20 32.79
N SER A 289 -9.79 5.44 32.03
CA SER A 289 -11.04 4.88 32.54
C SER A 289 -10.82 3.83 33.64
N LYS A 290 -11.76 3.73 34.56
CA LYS A 290 -11.77 2.66 35.57
C LYS A 290 -11.95 1.27 34.92
N LEU A 291 -12.61 1.21 33.78
CA LEU A 291 -12.85 -0.03 33.03
C LEU A 291 -11.55 -0.61 32.49
N TRP A 292 -10.69 0.23 31.90
CA TRP A 292 -9.35 -0.16 31.47
C TRP A 292 -8.49 -0.66 32.63
N LYS A 293 -8.42 0.11 33.72
CA LYS A 293 -7.61 -0.23 34.92
C LYS A 293 -8.03 -1.56 35.56
N ASN A 294 -9.25 -2.02 35.29
CA ASN A 294 -9.78 -3.28 35.80
C ASN A 294 -9.58 -4.49 34.86
N LEU A 295 -9.07 -4.28 33.64
CA LEU A 295 -8.77 -5.40 32.72
C LEU A 295 -7.70 -6.33 33.28
N PRO A 296 -7.83 -7.67 33.11
CA PRO A 296 -6.86 -8.64 33.62
C PRO A 296 -5.44 -8.38 33.11
N ALA A 297 -5.27 -8.14 31.81
CA ALA A 297 -3.98 -7.86 31.21
C ALA A 297 -3.35 -6.57 31.76
N VAL A 298 -4.15 -5.51 32.01
CA VAL A 298 -3.67 -4.24 32.59
C VAL A 298 -3.20 -4.44 34.03
N LYS A 299 -3.97 -5.16 34.86
CA LYS A 299 -3.59 -5.49 36.24
C LYS A 299 -2.33 -6.34 36.31
N ALA A 300 -2.09 -7.17 35.31
CA ALA A 300 -0.92 -8.01 35.19
C ALA A 300 0.31 -7.27 34.59
N GLY A 301 0.18 -5.98 34.28
CA GLY A 301 1.25 -5.20 33.64
C GLY A 301 1.57 -5.63 32.20
N LYS A 302 0.61 -6.29 31.53
CA LYS A 302 0.76 -6.83 30.18
C LYS A 302 0.18 -5.90 29.12
N THR A 303 0.62 -4.63 29.17
CA THR A 303 0.27 -3.61 28.16
C THR A 303 1.52 -3.14 27.45
N ILE A 304 1.49 -3.00 26.14
CA ILE A 304 2.66 -2.73 25.30
C ILE A 304 2.34 -1.55 24.36
N PRO A 305 3.09 -0.43 24.45
CA PRO A 305 2.99 0.66 23.49
C PRO A 305 3.61 0.27 22.15
N LEU A 306 2.94 0.61 21.06
CA LEU A 306 3.44 0.41 19.70
C LEU A 306 3.44 1.75 18.96
N GLY A 307 4.61 2.22 18.59
CA GLY A 307 4.83 3.37 17.71
C GLY A 307 5.01 2.96 16.25
N TYR A 308 4.98 3.93 15.35
CA TYR A 308 5.19 3.72 13.91
C TYR A 308 4.25 2.70 13.27
N THR A 309 3.01 2.62 13.74
CA THR A 309 2.05 1.61 13.28
C THR A 309 1.35 1.94 11.97
N GLU A 310 1.42 3.19 11.50
CA GLU A 310 0.75 3.67 10.29
C GLU A 310 1.68 3.64 9.05
N ALA A 311 2.50 2.60 8.93
CA ALA A 311 3.41 2.46 7.80
C ALA A 311 2.66 2.31 6.47
N ALA A 312 3.06 3.08 5.47
CA ALA A 312 2.53 3.04 4.11
C ALA A 312 3.54 2.47 3.09
N THR A 313 4.77 2.18 3.54
CA THR A 313 5.86 1.66 2.71
C THR A 313 6.66 0.60 3.46
N TYR A 314 7.48 -0.17 2.74
CA TYR A 314 8.33 -1.20 3.35
C TYR A 314 9.45 -0.63 4.22
N GLY A 315 9.99 0.55 3.88
CA GLY A 315 10.98 1.23 4.71
C GLY A 315 10.39 1.69 6.04
N GLN A 316 9.19 2.30 6.00
CA GLN A 316 8.45 2.68 7.20
C GLN A 316 8.08 1.44 8.03
N ALA A 317 7.58 0.38 7.40
CA ALA A 317 7.26 -0.88 8.06
C ALA A 317 8.49 -1.53 8.71
N THR A 318 9.69 -1.34 8.14
CA THR A 318 10.94 -1.80 8.75
C THR A 318 11.20 -1.10 10.10
N GLN A 319 10.89 0.19 10.22
CA GLN A 319 10.97 0.90 11.51
C GLN A 319 9.95 0.34 12.52
N THR A 320 8.75 0.00 12.05
CA THR A 320 7.73 -0.66 12.88
C THR A 320 8.25 -2.01 13.39
N LEU A 321 8.93 -2.82 12.56
CA LEU A 321 9.55 -4.07 13.00
C LEU A 321 10.60 -3.86 14.12
N ASP A 322 11.39 -2.77 14.05
CA ASP A 322 12.36 -2.44 15.11
C ASP A 322 11.68 -2.10 16.44
N VAL A 323 10.56 -1.39 16.38
CA VAL A 323 9.76 -1.07 17.58
C VAL A 323 9.12 -2.33 18.15
N LEU A 324 8.54 -3.17 17.28
CA LEU A 324 7.92 -4.44 17.68
C LEU A 324 8.93 -5.38 18.33
N ASP A 325 10.15 -5.50 17.78
CA ASP A 325 11.19 -6.34 18.36
C ASP A 325 11.56 -5.92 19.79
N LYS A 326 11.72 -4.62 20.01
CA LYS A 326 11.97 -4.08 21.36
C LYS A 326 10.78 -4.27 22.29
N ALA A 327 9.56 -4.03 21.78
CA ALA A 327 8.33 -4.08 22.58
C ALA A 327 7.96 -5.51 22.99
N PHE A 328 8.21 -6.49 22.14
CA PHE A 328 7.89 -7.91 22.40
C PHE A 328 9.03 -8.69 23.07
N ALA A 329 10.26 -8.16 23.11
CA ALA A 329 11.40 -8.84 23.73
C ALA A 329 11.11 -9.35 25.17
N PRO A 330 10.41 -8.59 26.07
CA PRO A 330 10.07 -9.09 27.40
C PRO A 330 9.10 -10.28 27.42
N LEU A 331 8.48 -10.63 26.30
CA LEU A 331 7.61 -11.80 26.20
C LEU A 331 8.39 -13.11 26.07
N LEU A 332 9.67 -13.05 25.70
CA LEU A 332 10.55 -14.22 25.57
C LEU A 332 11.01 -14.77 26.93
N ASP A 333 11.00 -13.96 27.96
CA ASP A 333 11.48 -14.30 29.31
C ASP A 333 10.40 -14.97 30.20
N ARG A 334 9.33 -15.52 29.59
CA ARG A 334 8.16 -16.09 30.29
C ARG A 334 8.12 -17.60 30.30
#